data_a85961ba8bf0c7550fa4372d05e62f12
#
_entry.id   a85961ba8bf0c7550fa4372d05e62f12
#
_cell.length_a   1.000
_cell.length_b   1.000
_cell.length_c   1.000
_cell.angle_alpha   90.00
_cell.angle_beta   90.00
_cell.angle_gamma   90.00
#
_symmetry.space_group_name_H-M   'P 1'
#
loop_
_entity.id
_entity.type
_entity.pdbx_description
1 polymer ?
#
loop_
_entity_poly.entity_id
_entity_poly.type
_entity_poly.pdbx_seq_one_letter_code
_entity_poly.pdbx_strand_id
1 'polypeptide(L)'
;MIIMEVTEKEQELSLEKLPYKIGDLSPVLSKDNVDYHYNVLSKGYVDRYNAGEGDPDFNYGGAKLHNLWWTQLMKPAGSNTPSGSILELIKDKYSDYKKFQEELVKT
;
A
#
# COMPACT_ATOMS: atom_id res chain seq x y z
N MET A 1 -10.55 19.47 -33.00
CA MET A 1 -10.58 19.36 -32.35
C MET A 1 -9.95 19.25 -31.26
N ILE A 2 -10.08 19.47 -30.45
CA ILE A 2 -9.53 19.76 -29.37
C ILE A 2 -9.45 18.76 -28.39
N ILE A 3 -10.01 17.73 -28.59
CA ILE A 3 -9.95 16.73 -27.68
C ILE A 3 -8.68 16.35 -27.28
N MET A 4 -7.81 16.53 -28.05
CA MET A 4 -6.54 16.08 -27.77
C MET A 4 -5.92 16.81 -26.71
N GLU A 5 -6.49 17.77 -26.18
CA GLU A 5 -5.91 18.48 -25.13
C GLU A 5 -5.97 17.68 -23.89
N VAL A 6 -6.70 16.65 -23.85
CA VAL A 6 -6.77 15.81 -22.69
C VAL A 6 -5.44 15.18 -22.46
N THR A 7 -4.88 15.35 -21.29
CA THR A 7 -3.60 14.78 -20.93
C THR A 7 -3.76 13.95 -19.67
N GLU A 8 -2.75 13.22 -19.35
CA GLU A 8 -2.79 12.38 -18.19
C GLU A 8 -2.94 13.24 -16.96
N LYS A 9 -2.60 14.51 -17.01
CA LYS A 9 -2.73 15.35 -15.86
C LYS A 9 -4.15 15.74 -15.59
N GLU A 10 -5.05 15.48 -16.51
CA GLU A 10 -6.41 15.78 -16.24
C GLU A 10 -6.94 14.92 -15.16
N GLN A 11 -6.34 13.78 -14.94
CA GLN A 11 -6.76 12.93 -13.87
C GLN A 11 -5.80 13.10 -12.74
N GLU A 12 -6.02 14.11 -11.93
CA GLU A 12 -5.19 14.30 -10.77
C GLU A 12 -5.30 13.12 -9.83
N LEU A 13 -4.23 12.80 -9.18
CA LEU A 13 -4.22 11.74 -8.16
C LEU A 13 -4.54 12.34 -6.81
N SER A 14 -5.04 11.52 -5.91
CA SER A 14 -5.28 11.93 -4.54
C SER A 14 -4.57 11.00 -3.58
N LEU A 15 -4.21 11.52 -2.43
CA LEU A 15 -3.69 10.72 -1.34
C LEU A 15 -4.92 10.16 -0.63
N GLU A 16 -5.11 8.84 -0.76
CA GLU A 16 -6.28 8.20 -0.17
C GLU A 16 -6.18 8.23 1.35
N LYS A 17 -7.31 8.42 2.01
CA LYS A 17 -7.33 8.51 3.46
C LYS A 17 -6.96 7.17 4.07
N LEU A 18 -6.16 7.19 5.13
CA LEU A 18 -5.85 5.96 5.84
C LEU A 18 -7.12 5.38 6.44
N PRO A 19 -7.32 4.07 6.35
CA PRO A 19 -8.51 3.43 6.94
C PRO A 19 -8.40 3.23 8.46
N TYR A 20 -7.35 3.78 9.08
CA TYR A 20 -7.11 3.68 10.51
C TYR A 20 -6.35 4.94 10.96
N LYS A 21 -6.13 5.09 12.25
CA LYS A 21 -5.35 6.22 12.77
C LYS A 21 -3.87 5.92 12.62
N ILE A 22 -3.06 6.96 12.48
CA ILE A 22 -1.62 6.77 12.24
C ILE A 22 -0.91 5.99 13.35
N GLY A 23 -1.45 5.96 14.55
CA GLY A 23 -0.85 5.19 15.64
C GLY A 23 -1.39 3.78 15.77
N ASP A 24 -2.40 3.41 14.98
CA ASP A 24 -3.08 2.12 15.14
C ASP A 24 -2.24 0.91 14.77
N LEU A 25 -1.19 1.07 13.99
CA LEU A 25 -0.36 -0.06 13.58
C LEU A 25 0.77 -0.37 14.56
N SER A 26 0.88 0.41 15.64
CA SER A 26 1.87 0.14 16.69
C SER A 26 1.54 -1.19 17.37
N PRO A 27 2.51 -1.92 17.83
CA PRO A 27 3.95 -1.63 17.81
C PRO A 27 4.65 -2.11 16.53
N VAL A 28 3.94 -2.72 15.60
CA VAL A 28 4.56 -3.27 14.40
C VAL A 28 5.14 -2.14 13.55
N LEU A 29 4.37 -1.11 13.32
CA LEU A 29 4.86 0.10 12.69
C LEU A 29 4.56 1.25 13.64
N SER A 30 5.58 2.00 14.02
CA SER A 30 5.41 3.09 14.97
C SER A 30 4.60 4.23 14.36
N LYS A 31 4.00 5.04 15.21
CA LYS A 31 3.26 6.22 14.77
C LYS A 31 4.14 7.13 13.93
N ASP A 32 5.39 7.35 14.36
CA ASP A 32 6.30 8.22 13.64
C ASP A 32 6.64 7.66 12.26
N ASN A 33 6.80 6.34 12.17
CA ASN A 33 7.08 5.68 10.90
C ASN A 33 5.90 5.85 9.94
N VAL A 34 4.69 5.61 10.41
CA VAL A 34 3.50 5.72 9.57
C VAL A 34 3.28 7.18 9.16
N ASP A 35 3.48 8.11 10.09
CA ASP A 35 3.32 9.52 9.81
C ASP A 35 4.27 9.96 8.69
N TYR A 36 5.54 9.62 8.77
CA TYR A 36 6.51 9.98 7.74
C TYR A 36 6.19 9.30 6.42
N HIS A 37 5.92 7.99 6.45
CA HIS A 37 5.69 7.20 5.25
C HIS A 37 4.42 7.66 4.51
N TYR A 38 3.40 8.04 5.25
CA TYR A 38 2.14 8.47 4.66
C TYR A 38 2.16 9.96 4.30
N ASN A 39 2.47 10.82 5.25
CA ASN A 39 2.34 12.25 5.06
C ASN A 39 3.50 12.89 4.29
N VAL A 40 4.64 12.21 4.21
CA VAL A 40 5.78 12.73 3.47
C VAL A 40 6.04 11.91 2.22
N LEU A 41 6.23 10.61 2.34
CA LEU A 41 6.60 9.79 1.19
C LEU A 41 5.42 9.54 0.24
N SER A 42 4.33 8.99 0.74
CA SER A 42 3.16 8.73 -0.10
C SER A 42 2.61 10.03 -0.68
N LYS A 43 2.48 11.04 0.16
CA LYS A 43 1.98 12.34 -0.28
C LYS A 43 2.90 12.94 -1.33
N GLY A 44 4.20 12.77 -1.19
CA GLY A 44 5.17 13.29 -2.13
C GLY A 44 4.98 12.79 -3.54
N TYR A 45 4.66 11.49 -3.71
CA TYR A 45 4.40 10.93 -5.03
C TYR A 45 3.17 11.61 -5.65
N VAL A 46 2.12 11.79 -4.87
CA VAL A 46 0.89 12.42 -5.34
C VAL A 46 1.16 13.86 -5.75
N ASP A 47 1.83 14.60 -4.88
CA ASP A 47 2.10 16.02 -5.11
C ASP A 47 2.98 16.25 -6.34
N ARG A 48 4.03 15.44 -6.49
CA ARG A 48 4.92 15.58 -7.65
C ARG A 48 4.21 15.22 -8.95
N TYR A 49 3.42 14.16 -8.93
CA TYR A 49 2.69 13.78 -10.14
C TYR A 49 1.75 14.91 -10.55
N ASN A 50 0.98 15.44 -9.60
CA ASN A 50 0.01 16.49 -9.91
C ASN A 50 0.68 17.79 -10.35
N ALA A 51 1.87 18.05 -9.85
CA ALA A 51 2.63 19.24 -10.22
C ALA A 51 3.44 19.08 -11.51
N GLY A 52 3.48 17.86 -12.05
CA GLY A 52 4.28 17.60 -13.25
C GLY A 52 5.77 17.59 -12.99
N GLU A 53 6.17 17.27 -11.76
CA GLU A 53 7.57 17.24 -11.37
C GLU A 53 8.14 15.85 -11.38
N GLY A 54 9.36 15.69 -11.85
CA GLY A 54 10.02 14.39 -11.89
C GLY A 54 9.43 13.47 -12.94
N ASP A 55 9.70 12.18 -12.77
CA ASP A 55 9.24 11.17 -13.72
C ASP A 55 7.78 10.84 -13.45
N PRO A 56 6.87 11.11 -14.40
CA PRO A 56 5.45 10.87 -14.15
C PRO A 56 5.11 9.40 -13.92
N ASP A 57 5.76 8.48 -14.61
CA ASP A 57 5.47 7.06 -14.42
C ASP A 57 5.90 6.59 -13.05
N PHE A 58 7.05 7.03 -12.59
CA PHE A 58 7.55 6.67 -11.27
C PHE A 58 6.63 7.24 -10.19
N ASN A 59 6.23 8.49 -10.31
CA ASN A 59 5.38 9.13 -9.32
C ASN A 59 3.96 8.56 -9.34
N TYR A 60 3.44 8.24 -10.53
CA TYR A 60 2.13 7.62 -10.64
C TYR A 60 2.14 6.25 -9.94
N GLY A 61 3.15 5.43 -10.25
CA GLY A 61 3.29 4.12 -9.62
C GLY A 61 3.44 4.23 -8.12
N GLY A 62 4.28 5.15 -7.66
CA GLY A 62 4.47 5.36 -6.24
C GLY A 62 3.18 5.75 -5.54
N ALA A 63 2.40 6.66 -6.13
CA ALA A 63 1.15 7.10 -5.54
C ALA A 63 0.13 5.98 -5.49
N LYS A 64 -0.08 5.28 -6.60
CA LYS A 64 -1.10 4.23 -6.68
C LYS A 64 -0.75 3.02 -5.81
N LEU A 65 0.51 2.61 -5.83
CA LEU A 65 0.92 1.45 -5.04
C LEU A 65 0.88 1.74 -3.55
N HIS A 66 1.23 2.96 -3.13
CA HIS A 66 1.13 3.30 -1.72
C HIS A 66 -0.33 3.38 -1.27
N ASN A 67 -1.21 3.97 -2.09
CA ASN A 67 -2.62 4.00 -1.75
C ASN A 67 -3.17 2.58 -1.55
N LEU A 68 -2.78 1.66 -2.42
CA LEU A 68 -3.20 0.27 -2.29
C LEU A 68 -2.56 -0.39 -1.06
N TRP A 69 -1.27 -0.16 -0.85
CA TRP A 69 -0.54 -0.80 0.25
C TRP A 69 -1.15 -0.47 1.61
N TRP A 70 -1.53 0.79 1.83
CA TRP A 70 -2.11 1.17 3.11
C TRP A 70 -3.38 0.40 3.44
N THR A 71 -4.14 -0.02 2.42
CA THR A 71 -5.36 -0.80 2.65
C THR A 71 -5.07 -2.26 3.01
N GLN A 72 -3.83 -2.71 2.83
CA GLN A 72 -3.45 -4.09 3.10
C GLN A 72 -2.99 -4.30 4.55
N LEU A 73 -2.91 -3.23 5.32
CA LEU A 73 -2.47 -3.28 6.71
C LEU A 73 -3.66 -3.07 7.63
N MET A 74 -3.58 -3.63 8.82
CA MET A 74 -4.65 -3.46 9.78
C MET A 74 -4.09 -3.36 11.18
N LYS A 75 -4.89 -2.81 12.08
CA LYS A 75 -4.53 -2.74 13.49
C LYS A 75 -4.21 -4.14 13.99
N PRO A 76 -3.15 -4.32 14.77
CA PRO A 76 -2.81 -5.64 15.31
C PRO A 76 -3.97 -6.27 16.07
N ALA A 77 -4.17 -7.55 15.83
CA ALA A 77 -5.23 -8.31 16.49
C ALA A 77 -4.60 -9.53 17.19
N GLY A 78 -5.34 -10.14 18.10
CA GLY A 78 -4.85 -11.29 18.83
C GLY A 78 -4.55 -12.47 17.94
N SER A 79 -5.28 -12.61 16.85
CA SER A 79 -5.03 -13.65 15.86
C SER A 79 -5.22 -13.05 14.49
N ASN A 80 -4.26 -13.27 13.61
CA ASN A 80 -4.30 -12.75 12.26
C ASN A 80 -3.82 -13.83 11.30
N THR A 81 -4.32 -15.04 11.51
CA THR A 81 -3.96 -16.15 10.66
C THR A 81 -4.96 -16.29 9.51
N PRO A 82 -4.52 -16.79 8.37
CA PRO A 82 -5.42 -16.97 7.23
C PRO A 82 -6.50 -18.00 7.52
N SER A 83 -7.63 -17.90 6.84
CA SER A 83 -8.73 -18.83 6.99
C SER A 83 -9.45 -18.95 5.66
N GLY A 84 -10.41 -19.87 5.59
CA GLY A 84 -11.23 -20.04 4.40
C GLY A 84 -10.43 -20.53 3.20
N SER A 85 -10.81 -20.10 2.02
CA SER A 85 -10.23 -20.60 0.77
C SER A 85 -8.74 -20.28 0.65
N ILE A 86 -8.28 -19.15 1.19
CA ILE A 86 -6.86 -18.84 1.10
C ILE A 86 -6.03 -19.83 1.94
N LEU A 87 -6.57 -20.25 3.10
CA LEU A 87 -5.87 -21.22 3.91
C LEU A 87 -5.81 -22.57 3.19
N GLU A 88 -6.87 -22.96 2.48
CA GLU A 88 -6.86 -24.20 1.73
C GLU A 88 -5.80 -24.20 0.63
N LEU A 89 -5.64 -23.09 -0.06
CA LEU A 89 -4.60 -22.95 -1.08
C LEU A 89 -3.21 -23.05 -0.47
N ILE A 90 -3.01 -22.45 0.71
CA ILE A 90 -1.75 -22.54 1.41
C ILE A 90 -1.44 -23.98 1.78
N LYS A 91 -2.43 -24.70 2.30
CA LYS A 91 -2.23 -26.09 2.70
C LYS A 91 -1.91 -26.98 1.51
N ASP A 92 -2.53 -26.73 0.38
CA ASP A 92 -2.27 -27.53 -0.81
C ASP A 92 -0.83 -27.43 -1.27
N LYS A 93 -0.23 -26.24 -1.14
CA LYS A 93 1.13 -26.04 -1.63
C LYS A 93 2.20 -26.21 -0.57
N TYR A 94 1.92 -25.85 0.67
CA TYR A 94 2.93 -25.79 1.73
C TYR A 94 2.68 -26.72 2.90
N SER A 95 1.60 -27.43 2.91
CA SER A 95 1.17 -28.33 3.97
C SER A 95 0.46 -27.58 5.10
N ASP A 96 1.04 -26.54 5.64
CA ASP A 96 0.40 -25.72 6.67
C ASP A 96 0.88 -24.28 6.61
N TYR A 97 0.26 -23.43 7.40
CA TYR A 97 0.56 -22.00 7.40
C TYR A 97 1.98 -21.72 7.89
N LYS A 98 2.46 -22.48 8.88
CA LYS A 98 3.81 -22.24 9.42
C LYS A 98 4.85 -22.52 8.34
N LYS A 99 4.66 -23.58 7.55
CA LYS A 99 5.58 -23.91 6.47
C LYS A 99 5.57 -22.81 5.40
N PHE A 100 4.40 -22.26 5.11
CA PHE A 100 4.28 -21.14 4.19
C PHE A 100 5.08 -19.95 4.69
N GLN A 101 4.96 -19.60 5.98
CA GLN A 101 5.69 -18.49 6.55
C GLN A 101 7.19 -18.69 6.47
N GLU A 102 7.65 -19.92 6.76
CA GLU A 102 9.07 -20.25 6.70
C GLU A 102 9.62 -20.07 5.28
N GLU A 103 8.87 -20.52 4.28
CA GLU A 103 9.30 -20.41 2.89
C GLU A 103 9.28 -18.94 2.42
N LEU A 104 8.30 -18.18 2.85
CA LEU A 104 8.21 -16.77 2.48
C LEU A 104 9.41 -15.99 3.04
N VAL A 105 9.79 -16.26 4.28
CA VAL A 105 10.90 -15.57 4.91
C VAL A 105 12.22 -15.85 4.19
N LYS A 106 12.36 -17.00 3.54
CA LYS A 106 13.58 -17.34 2.82
C LYS A 106 13.76 -16.54 1.53
N THR A 107 12.71 -15.96 1.03
CA THR A 107 12.79 -15.20 -0.22
C THR A 107 13.17 -13.75 0.06
#